data_0a4580c4dbbc5b4c7a2c424efaaf36e8
#
_entry.id   0a4580c4dbbc5b4c7a2c424efaaf36e8
#
_cell.length_a   1.000
_cell.length_b   1.000
_cell.length_c   1.000
_cell.angle_alpha   90.00
_cell.angle_beta   90.00
_cell.angle_gamma   90.00
#
_symmetry.space_group_name_H-M   'P 1'
#
loop_
_entity.id
_entity.type
_entity.pdbx_description
1 polymer ?
#
loop_
_entity_poly.entity_id
_entity_poly.type
_entity_poly.pdbx_seq_one_letter_code
_entity_poly.pdbx_strand_id
1 'polypeptide(L)'
;MDVSILMFALPLVAGVLLDKLLGDPLWLPHPVVGFGKLIAFFEHRLNHGTGRKFKGACVAAGLVTLTWLSATLLLQYAWQISPVLYVFLAATGVFYCLAGKTLIDEVRMVFEAADRSLEEGRRQVARIVGRDTSGLTDTEVHTAALETLAENLSDGVIAPLFWYLLLGVPGMLAYKMVNTLDSMIGYRNERYRAFGCFAARLDDVANYLPARLTAFLMVLVTGRLSLLRFVFRYGPRHASPNSGYPEAALAGILDCRFGGPHQYFGEWVYKPFIGSHERPLTSRDMQTAIRINRRAELLMLLIMLFPGWLVS
;
A
#
# COMPACT_ATOMS: atom_id res chain seq x y z
N MET A 1 14.32 -28.51 11.77
CA MET A 1 13.77 -27.18 11.57
C MET A 1 12.62 -27.03 12.53
N ASP A 2 12.62 -26.02 13.35
CA ASP A 2 11.58 -25.81 14.36
C ASP A 2 10.21 -25.66 13.66
N VAL A 3 9.17 -26.30 14.22
CA VAL A 3 7.81 -26.27 13.66
C VAL A 3 7.29 -24.82 13.59
N SER A 4 7.67 -23.98 14.54
CA SER A 4 7.29 -22.57 14.58
C SER A 4 7.85 -21.79 13.36
N ILE A 5 9.10 -22.02 13.00
CA ILE A 5 9.75 -21.44 11.82
C ILE A 5 9.02 -21.86 10.54
N LEU A 6 8.70 -23.15 10.43
CA LEU A 6 7.99 -23.68 9.27
C LEU A 6 6.59 -23.06 9.13
N MET A 7 5.85 -22.93 10.25
CA MET A 7 4.52 -22.34 10.27
C MET A 7 4.49 -20.83 10.01
N PHE A 8 5.61 -20.15 10.22
CA PHE A 8 5.78 -18.77 9.80
C PHE A 8 6.18 -18.68 8.31
N ALA A 9 7.16 -19.44 7.87
CA ALA A 9 7.76 -19.31 6.54
C ALA A 9 6.86 -19.84 5.41
N LEU A 10 6.19 -20.99 5.61
CA LEU A 10 5.39 -21.62 4.55
C LEU A 10 4.22 -20.75 4.08
N PRO A 11 3.35 -20.22 4.96
CA PRO A 11 2.27 -19.34 4.53
C PRO A 11 2.78 -18.08 3.82
N LEU A 12 3.86 -17.49 4.33
CA LEU A 12 4.47 -16.30 3.75
C LEU A 12 4.95 -16.57 2.32
N VAL A 13 5.77 -17.59 2.13
CA VAL A 13 6.32 -17.93 0.80
C VAL A 13 5.21 -18.34 -0.16
N ALA A 14 4.27 -19.18 0.28
CA ALA A 14 3.16 -19.61 -0.57
C ALA A 14 2.26 -18.43 -0.97
N GLY A 15 1.90 -17.53 -0.04
CA GLY A 15 1.08 -16.35 -0.32
C GLY A 15 1.76 -15.36 -1.26
N VAL A 16 3.07 -15.11 -1.09
CA VAL A 16 3.86 -14.28 -2.00
C VAL A 16 3.96 -14.90 -3.39
N LEU A 17 4.15 -16.21 -3.49
CA LEU A 17 4.17 -16.89 -4.78
C LEU A 17 2.81 -16.81 -5.49
N LEU A 18 1.71 -16.94 -4.73
CA LEU A 18 0.37 -16.76 -5.28
C LEU A 18 0.15 -15.33 -5.80
N ASP A 19 0.56 -14.28 -5.05
CA ASP A 19 0.51 -12.89 -5.54
C ASP A 19 1.31 -12.74 -6.84
N LYS A 20 2.53 -13.26 -6.91
CA LYS A 20 3.37 -13.15 -8.12
C LYS A 20 2.81 -13.91 -9.33
N LEU A 21 2.10 -15.00 -9.12
CA LEU A 21 1.50 -15.79 -10.19
C LEU A 21 0.16 -15.22 -10.65
N LEU A 22 -0.73 -14.91 -9.71
CA LEU A 22 -2.12 -14.56 -10.00
C LEU A 22 -2.35 -13.04 -9.99
N GLY A 23 -1.73 -12.30 -9.06
CA GLY A 23 -2.16 -10.93 -8.74
C GLY A 23 -3.58 -10.92 -8.18
N ASP A 24 -4.33 -9.83 -8.42
CA ASP A 24 -5.73 -9.68 -8.00
C ASP A 24 -6.67 -9.78 -9.20
N PRO A 25 -6.96 -11.01 -9.72
CA PRO A 25 -7.80 -11.15 -10.90
C PRO A 25 -9.25 -10.79 -10.56
N LEU A 26 -9.91 -10.02 -11.44
CA LEU A 26 -11.26 -9.49 -11.23
C LEU A 26 -12.35 -10.57 -10.99
N TRP A 27 -12.12 -11.79 -11.43
CA TRP A 27 -13.04 -12.91 -11.23
C TRP A 27 -12.96 -13.52 -9.81
N LEU A 28 -11.89 -13.26 -9.08
CA LEU A 28 -11.68 -13.81 -7.74
C LEU A 28 -12.30 -12.89 -6.69
N PRO A 29 -13.24 -13.39 -5.86
CA PRO A 29 -13.79 -12.59 -4.76
C PRO A 29 -12.69 -12.12 -3.82
N HIS A 30 -12.59 -10.81 -3.60
CA HIS A 30 -11.53 -10.23 -2.77
C HIS A 30 -12.08 -9.78 -1.40
N PRO A 31 -11.45 -10.17 -0.27
CA PRO A 31 -11.90 -9.79 1.08
C PRO A 31 -12.04 -8.28 1.29
N VAL A 32 -11.22 -7.46 0.63
CA VAL A 32 -11.30 -5.99 0.68
C VAL A 32 -12.67 -5.48 0.21
N VAL A 33 -13.32 -6.16 -0.74
CA VAL A 33 -14.70 -5.84 -1.14
C VAL A 33 -15.67 -6.03 0.03
N GLY A 34 -15.47 -7.09 0.81
CA GLY A 34 -16.22 -7.32 2.06
C GLY A 34 -15.95 -6.22 3.10
N PHE A 35 -14.69 -5.85 3.28
CA PHE A 35 -14.30 -4.72 4.14
C PHE A 35 -15.00 -3.43 3.69
N GLY A 36 -14.95 -3.13 2.40
CA GLY A 36 -15.61 -1.96 1.83
C GLY A 36 -17.11 -1.93 2.09
N LYS A 37 -17.80 -3.07 1.92
CA LYS A 37 -19.25 -3.17 2.22
C LYS A 37 -19.55 -2.93 3.70
N LEU A 38 -18.74 -3.45 4.61
CA LEU A 38 -18.90 -3.22 6.06
C LEU A 38 -18.65 -1.76 6.42
N ILE A 39 -17.60 -1.15 5.89
CA ILE A 39 -17.30 0.27 6.11
C ILE A 39 -18.44 1.14 5.59
N ALA A 40 -18.91 0.91 4.37
CA ALA A 40 -20.03 1.65 3.78
C ALA A 40 -21.32 1.48 4.60
N PHE A 41 -21.61 0.27 5.07
CA PHE A 41 -22.79 0.00 5.90
C PHE A 41 -22.79 0.84 7.18
N PHE A 42 -21.68 0.87 7.92
CA PHE A 42 -21.58 1.66 9.14
C PHE A 42 -21.49 3.16 8.85
N GLU A 43 -20.82 3.55 7.79
CA GLU A 43 -20.74 4.95 7.35
C GLU A 43 -22.14 5.50 7.06
N HIS A 44 -22.93 4.82 6.26
CA HIS A 44 -24.31 5.23 5.96
C HIS A 44 -25.20 5.36 7.20
N ARG A 45 -25.01 4.48 8.19
CA ARG A 45 -25.84 4.45 9.40
C ARG A 45 -25.42 5.44 10.48
N LEU A 46 -24.13 5.77 10.56
CA LEU A 46 -23.56 6.48 11.70
C LEU A 46 -22.97 7.84 11.37
N ASN A 47 -22.63 8.11 10.08
CA ASN A 47 -22.01 9.36 9.67
C ASN A 47 -23.01 10.51 9.52
N HIS A 48 -23.89 10.69 10.49
CA HIS A 48 -24.87 11.76 10.55
C HIS A 48 -25.13 12.24 12.00
N GLY A 49 -25.74 13.41 12.14
CA GLY A 49 -26.08 14.00 13.45
C GLY A 49 -24.84 14.40 14.25
N THR A 50 -24.99 14.37 15.57
CA THR A 50 -23.93 14.73 16.52
C THR A 50 -22.97 13.57 16.80
N GLY A 51 -21.76 13.87 17.27
CA GLY A 51 -20.80 12.85 17.71
C GLY A 51 -20.15 12.04 16.57
N ARG A 52 -20.17 12.50 15.32
CA ARG A 52 -19.62 11.82 14.15
C ARG A 52 -18.18 11.33 14.35
N LYS A 53 -17.34 12.16 14.99
CA LYS A 53 -15.94 11.80 15.28
C LYS A 53 -15.83 10.58 16.21
N PHE A 54 -16.61 10.54 17.28
CA PHE A 54 -16.63 9.41 18.21
C PHE A 54 -17.21 8.15 17.56
N LYS A 55 -18.32 8.28 16.82
CA LYS A 55 -18.92 7.17 16.08
C LYS A 55 -17.94 6.58 15.07
N GLY A 56 -17.24 7.41 14.31
CA GLY A 56 -16.22 6.96 13.36
C GLY A 56 -15.04 6.26 14.04
N ALA A 57 -14.59 6.76 15.20
CA ALA A 57 -13.55 6.10 15.97
C ALA A 57 -13.98 4.71 16.46
N CYS A 58 -15.21 4.59 16.97
CA CYS A 58 -15.76 3.29 17.40
C CYS A 58 -15.88 2.31 16.22
N VAL A 59 -16.35 2.78 15.06
CA VAL A 59 -16.44 1.95 13.84
C VAL A 59 -15.07 1.47 13.42
N ALA A 60 -14.10 2.37 13.29
CA ALA A 60 -12.76 2.01 12.85
C ALA A 60 -12.07 1.04 13.83
N ALA A 61 -12.07 1.35 15.13
CA ALA A 61 -11.50 0.47 16.14
C ALA A 61 -12.22 -0.88 16.18
N GLY A 62 -13.56 -0.88 16.12
CA GLY A 62 -14.38 -2.09 16.11
C GLY A 62 -14.11 -3.00 14.91
N LEU A 63 -14.04 -2.43 13.69
CA LEU A 63 -13.77 -3.21 12.47
C LEU A 63 -12.34 -3.78 12.45
N VAL A 64 -11.34 -3.02 12.86
CA VAL A 64 -9.96 -3.49 12.96
C VAL A 64 -9.83 -4.61 13.98
N THR A 65 -10.42 -4.43 15.19
CA THR A 65 -10.41 -5.45 16.24
C THR A 65 -11.17 -6.71 15.80
N LEU A 66 -12.35 -6.55 15.19
CA LEU A 66 -13.13 -7.67 14.66
C LEU A 66 -12.34 -8.45 13.60
N THR A 67 -11.68 -7.77 12.68
CA THR A 67 -10.85 -8.41 11.65
C THR A 67 -9.70 -9.19 12.27
N TRP A 68 -8.99 -8.59 13.23
CA TRP A 68 -7.89 -9.27 13.93
C TRP A 68 -8.37 -10.49 14.73
N LEU A 69 -9.45 -10.36 15.51
CA LEU A 69 -10.00 -11.44 16.32
C LEU A 69 -10.53 -12.58 15.45
N SER A 70 -11.32 -12.26 14.41
CA SER A 70 -11.88 -13.29 13.52
C SER A 70 -10.80 -14.08 12.79
N ALA A 71 -9.75 -13.39 12.30
CA ALA A 71 -8.61 -14.05 11.66
C ALA A 71 -7.84 -14.92 12.66
N THR A 72 -7.62 -14.43 13.89
CA THR A 72 -6.94 -15.20 14.95
C THR A 72 -7.72 -16.47 15.31
N LEU A 73 -9.02 -16.34 15.56
CA LEU A 73 -9.88 -17.48 15.91
C LEU A 73 -9.98 -18.49 14.76
N LEU A 74 -10.12 -18.01 13.52
CA LEU A 74 -10.16 -18.87 12.35
C LEU A 74 -8.87 -19.69 12.20
N LEU A 75 -7.71 -19.06 12.34
CA LEU A 75 -6.43 -19.75 12.21
C LEU A 75 -6.14 -20.67 13.39
N GLN A 76 -6.52 -20.31 14.62
CA GLN A 76 -6.43 -21.19 15.78
C GLN A 76 -7.30 -22.44 15.61
N TYR A 77 -8.54 -22.26 15.14
CA TYR A 77 -9.43 -23.40 14.87
C TYR A 77 -8.90 -24.28 13.72
N ALA A 78 -8.38 -23.65 12.65
CA ALA A 78 -7.76 -24.38 11.55
C ALA A 78 -6.56 -25.24 12.01
N TRP A 79 -5.75 -24.70 12.92
CA TRP A 79 -4.61 -25.41 13.50
C TRP A 79 -5.03 -26.65 14.29
N GLN A 80 -6.14 -26.56 15.04
CA GLN A 80 -6.69 -27.71 15.78
C GLN A 80 -7.20 -28.83 14.88
N ILE A 81 -7.68 -28.49 13.67
CA ILE A 81 -8.15 -29.47 12.68
C ILE A 81 -6.96 -30.09 11.94
N SER A 82 -6.08 -29.27 11.38
CA SER A 82 -4.93 -29.73 10.61
C SER A 82 -3.92 -28.60 10.36
N PRO A 83 -2.62 -28.87 10.55
CA PRO A 83 -1.56 -27.93 10.15
C PRO A 83 -1.61 -27.55 8.66
N VAL A 84 -2.05 -28.45 7.79
CA VAL A 84 -2.21 -28.19 6.35
C VAL A 84 -3.31 -27.16 6.11
N LEU A 85 -4.46 -27.29 6.80
CA LEU A 85 -5.56 -26.32 6.72
C LEU A 85 -5.09 -24.94 7.22
N TYR A 86 -4.36 -24.89 8.32
CA TYR A 86 -3.76 -23.65 8.82
C TYR A 86 -2.87 -22.99 7.76
N VAL A 87 -1.93 -23.72 7.18
CA VAL A 87 -1.00 -23.19 6.15
C VAL A 87 -1.79 -22.69 4.93
N PHE A 88 -2.79 -23.44 4.48
CA PHE A 88 -3.63 -23.05 3.36
C PHE A 88 -4.39 -21.73 3.61
N LEU A 89 -5.07 -21.61 4.75
CA LEU A 89 -5.82 -20.40 5.11
C LEU A 89 -4.87 -19.21 5.38
N ALA A 90 -3.76 -19.45 6.03
CA ALA A 90 -2.75 -18.42 6.30
C ALA A 90 -2.11 -17.92 5.00
N ALA A 91 -1.72 -18.79 4.07
CA ALA A 91 -1.19 -18.42 2.75
C ALA A 91 -2.22 -17.65 1.91
N THR A 92 -3.48 -18.05 1.98
CA THR A 92 -4.60 -17.32 1.34
C THR A 92 -4.74 -15.92 1.93
N GLY A 93 -4.63 -15.78 3.27
CA GLY A 93 -4.63 -14.48 3.94
C GLY A 93 -3.47 -13.59 3.51
N VAL A 94 -2.25 -14.13 3.39
CA VAL A 94 -1.08 -13.40 2.89
C VAL A 94 -1.31 -12.95 1.45
N PHE A 95 -1.76 -13.85 0.58
CA PHE A 95 -2.06 -13.55 -0.82
C PHE A 95 -3.00 -12.35 -0.98
N TYR A 96 -4.14 -12.35 -0.28
CA TYR A 96 -5.11 -11.25 -0.36
C TYR A 96 -4.66 -9.93 0.28
N CYS A 97 -3.63 -9.94 1.09
CA CYS A 97 -3.09 -8.71 1.67
C CYS A 97 -2.01 -8.06 0.81
N LEU A 98 -1.38 -8.80 -0.10
CA LEU A 98 -0.38 -8.30 -1.02
C LEU A 98 -1.01 -7.81 -2.32
N ALA A 99 -0.37 -6.85 -2.97
CA ALA A 99 -0.77 -6.30 -4.26
C ALA A 99 0.44 -6.05 -5.18
N GLY A 100 1.52 -6.81 -4.99
CA GLY A 100 2.80 -6.54 -5.65
C GLY A 100 2.73 -6.72 -7.16
N LYS A 101 2.12 -7.80 -7.65
CA LYS A 101 1.97 -8.05 -9.08
C LYS A 101 0.99 -7.07 -9.70
N THR A 102 -0.19 -6.93 -9.13
CA THR A 102 -1.26 -6.06 -9.65
C THR A 102 -0.79 -4.62 -9.79
N LEU A 103 -0.06 -4.08 -8.80
CA LEU A 103 0.52 -2.74 -8.84
C LEU A 103 1.47 -2.56 -10.03
N ILE A 104 2.37 -3.52 -10.24
CA ILE A 104 3.34 -3.47 -11.33
C ILE A 104 2.63 -3.55 -12.70
N ASP A 105 1.64 -4.41 -12.83
CA ASP A 105 0.92 -4.60 -14.08
C ASP A 105 0.05 -3.37 -14.42
N GLU A 106 -0.62 -2.76 -13.44
CA GLU A 106 -1.36 -1.50 -13.64
C GLU A 106 -0.44 -0.35 -14.10
N VAL A 107 0.73 -0.19 -13.48
CA VAL A 107 1.69 0.85 -13.90
C VAL A 107 2.21 0.61 -15.32
N ARG A 108 2.51 -0.64 -15.70
CA ARG A 108 2.86 -0.97 -17.08
C ARG A 108 1.76 -0.60 -18.06
N MET A 109 0.52 -0.99 -17.74
CA MET A 109 -0.63 -0.66 -18.58
C MET A 109 -0.83 0.84 -18.76
N VAL A 110 -0.48 1.68 -17.75
CA VAL A 110 -0.50 3.14 -17.89
C VAL A 110 0.51 3.61 -18.94
N PHE A 111 1.76 3.16 -18.87
CA PHE A 111 2.79 3.53 -19.83
C PHE A 111 2.45 3.04 -21.24
N GLU A 112 2.04 1.79 -21.39
CA GLU A 112 1.61 1.24 -22.67
C GLU A 112 0.40 1.96 -23.26
N ALA A 113 -0.55 2.39 -22.43
CA ALA A 113 -1.71 3.15 -22.86
C ALA A 113 -1.29 4.58 -23.30
N ALA A 114 -0.42 5.24 -22.55
CA ALA A 114 0.10 6.57 -22.87
C ALA A 114 0.93 6.55 -24.17
N ASP A 115 1.72 5.50 -24.42
CA ASP A 115 2.46 5.31 -25.68
C ASP A 115 1.51 5.20 -26.89
N ARG A 116 0.25 4.72 -26.72
CA ARG A 116 -0.74 4.67 -27.82
C ARG A 116 -1.45 6.02 -28.01
N SER A 117 -1.91 6.62 -26.92
CA SER A 117 -2.46 7.98 -26.93
C SER A 117 -2.56 8.57 -25.51
N LEU A 118 -2.45 9.90 -25.40
CA LEU A 118 -2.62 10.61 -24.13
C LEU A 118 -3.99 10.31 -23.48
N GLU A 119 -5.04 10.20 -24.29
CA GLU A 119 -6.39 9.92 -23.81
C GLU A 119 -6.53 8.52 -23.20
N GLU A 120 -5.89 7.52 -23.80
CA GLU A 120 -5.83 6.17 -23.22
C GLU A 120 -5.01 6.16 -21.93
N GLY A 121 -3.87 6.86 -21.91
CA GLY A 121 -3.05 7.03 -20.73
C GLY A 121 -3.82 7.66 -19.56
N ARG A 122 -4.58 8.73 -19.83
CA ARG A 122 -5.46 9.39 -18.83
C ARG A 122 -6.53 8.44 -18.27
N ARG A 123 -7.17 7.67 -19.13
CA ARG A 123 -8.19 6.67 -18.71
C ARG A 123 -7.57 5.55 -17.88
N GLN A 124 -6.38 5.08 -18.27
CA GLN A 124 -5.71 4.01 -17.54
C GLN A 124 -5.19 4.47 -16.18
N VAL A 125 -4.57 5.64 -16.10
CA VAL A 125 -4.05 6.17 -14.82
C VAL A 125 -5.18 6.50 -13.84
N ALA A 126 -6.37 6.90 -14.33
CA ALA A 126 -7.56 7.13 -13.50
C ALA A 126 -7.99 5.90 -12.66
N ARG A 127 -7.57 4.70 -13.03
CA ARG A 127 -7.87 3.47 -12.29
C ARG A 127 -7.05 3.34 -11.01
N ILE A 128 -5.91 4.00 -10.94
CA ILE A 128 -4.93 3.83 -9.86
C ILE A 128 -4.64 5.09 -9.06
N VAL A 129 -5.20 6.25 -9.46
CA VAL A 129 -5.04 7.52 -8.75
C VAL A 129 -6.39 8.10 -8.32
N GLY A 130 -6.42 8.83 -7.21
CA GLY A 130 -7.62 9.50 -6.73
C GLY A 130 -7.80 10.95 -7.24
N ARG A 131 -6.89 11.45 -8.11
CA ARG A 131 -6.94 12.81 -8.68
C ARG A 131 -7.69 12.85 -10.01
N ASP A 132 -8.13 14.04 -10.42
CA ASP A 132 -8.72 14.25 -11.74
C ASP A 132 -7.64 14.07 -12.82
N THR A 133 -7.92 13.24 -13.83
CA THR A 133 -6.92 12.85 -14.83
C THR A 133 -7.18 13.45 -16.20
N SER A 134 -8.35 14.05 -16.45
CA SER A 134 -8.76 14.56 -17.77
C SER A 134 -7.87 15.68 -18.30
N GLY A 135 -7.26 16.47 -17.41
CA GLY A 135 -6.36 17.58 -17.77
C GLY A 135 -4.86 17.23 -17.75
N LEU A 136 -4.47 16.01 -17.38
CA LEU A 136 -3.06 15.67 -17.24
C LEU A 136 -2.34 15.66 -18.59
N THR A 137 -1.13 16.20 -18.61
CA THR A 137 -0.18 16.04 -19.72
C THR A 137 0.40 14.63 -19.72
N ASP A 138 1.08 14.25 -20.79
CA ASP A 138 1.77 12.96 -20.89
C ASP A 138 2.78 12.74 -19.75
N THR A 139 3.60 13.75 -19.46
CA THR A 139 4.54 13.72 -18.34
C THR A 139 3.84 13.56 -17.00
N GLU A 140 2.70 14.20 -16.77
CA GLU A 140 1.94 14.08 -15.53
C GLU A 140 1.27 12.72 -15.39
N VAL A 141 0.84 12.07 -16.48
CA VAL A 141 0.33 10.70 -16.48
C VAL A 141 1.41 9.72 -16.02
N HIS A 142 2.61 9.80 -16.58
CA HIS A 142 3.75 8.98 -16.20
C HIS A 142 4.20 9.25 -14.76
N THR A 143 4.25 10.52 -14.35
CA THR A 143 4.57 10.94 -12.98
C THR A 143 3.58 10.33 -11.99
N ALA A 144 2.28 10.46 -12.26
CA ALA A 144 1.21 9.91 -11.42
C ALA A 144 1.34 8.40 -11.23
N ALA A 145 1.65 7.67 -12.31
CA ALA A 145 1.85 6.23 -12.25
C ALA A 145 3.06 5.84 -11.36
N LEU A 146 4.18 6.57 -11.46
CA LEU A 146 5.38 6.26 -10.67
C LEU A 146 5.26 6.73 -9.21
N GLU A 147 4.57 7.84 -8.91
CA GLU A 147 4.19 8.23 -7.56
C GLU A 147 3.38 7.10 -6.90
N THR A 148 2.33 6.64 -7.58
CA THR A 148 1.48 5.55 -7.12
C THR A 148 2.26 4.24 -6.92
N LEU A 149 3.21 3.92 -7.81
CA LEU A 149 4.08 2.76 -7.67
C LEU A 149 4.92 2.83 -6.39
N ALA A 150 5.48 3.99 -6.09
CA ALA A 150 6.29 4.20 -4.89
C ALA A 150 5.46 4.13 -3.60
N GLU A 151 4.33 4.84 -3.55
CA GLU A 151 3.41 4.85 -2.41
C GLU A 151 2.87 3.44 -2.13
N ASN A 152 2.36 2.75 -3.14
CA ASN A 152 1.76 1.43 -2.96
C ASN A 152 2.78 0.29 -2.76
N LEU A 153 4.08 0.49 -3.07
CA LEU A 153 5.10 -0.43 -2.58
C LEU A 153 5.11 -0.44 -1.05
N SER A 154 4.94 0.73 -0.42
CA SER A 154 4.77 0.79 1.03
C SER A 154 3.46 0.11 1.46
N ASP A 155 2.34 0.61 0.99
CA ASP A 155 1.01 0.29 1.54
C ASP A 155 0.48 -1.08 1.10
N GLY A 156 0.87 -1.52 -0.09
CA GLY A 156 0.41 -2.78 -0.68
C GLY A 156 1.39 -3.95 -0.55
N VAL A 157 2.65 -3.71 -0.10
CA VAL A 157 3.67 -4.77 -0.02
C VAL A 157 4.43 -4.72 1.29
N ILE A 158 5.21 -3.66 1.55
CA ILE A 158 6.13 -3.63 2.69
C ILE A 158 5.40 -3.51 4.02
N ALA A 159 4.36 -2.68 4.11
CA ALA A 159 3.58 -2.54 5.34
C ALA A 159 2.80 -3.82 5.69
N PRO A 160 2.09 -4.50 4.76
CA PRO A 160 1.55 -5.81 5.02
C PRO A 160 2.61 -6.82 5.53
N LEU A 161 3.77 -6.89 4.90
CA LEU A 161 4.87 -7.78 5.32
C LEU A 161 5.42 -7.40 6.70
N PHE A 162 5.53 -6.10 7.00
CA PHE A 162 5.95 -5.60 8.31
C PHE A 162 4.97 -6.03 9.42
N TRP A 163 3.66 -5.90 9.18
CA TRP A 163 2.64 -6.31 10.13
C TRP A 163 2.53 -7.84 10.25
N TYR A 164 2.82 -8.57 9.16
CA TYR A 164 2.98 -10.02 9.23
C TYR A 164 4.14 -10.42 10.14
N LEU A 165 5.29 -9.75 10.01
CA LEU A 165 6.46 -10.03 10.85
C LEU A 165 6.18 -9.86 12.34
N LEU A 166 5.38 -8.84 12.71
CA LEU A 166 5.08 -8.53 14.10
C LEU A 166 3.93 -9.35 14.70
N LEU A 167 2.87 -9.58 13.92
CA LEU A 167 1.59 -10.09 14.41
C LEU A 167 1.02 -11.24 13.56
N GLY A 168 1.77 -11.78 12.62
CA GLY A 168 1.32 -12.82 11.70
C GLY A 168 0.20 -12.37 10.76
N VAL A 169 -0.51 -13.34 10.19
CA VAL A 169 -1.63 -13.10 9.26
C VAL A 169 -2.75 -12.24 9.88
N PRO A 170 -3.15 -12.43 11.14
CA PRO A 170 -4.15 -11.56 11.76
C PRO A 170 -3.75 -10.08 11.77
N GLY A 171 -2.49 -9.78 12.08
CA GLY A 171 -1.96 -8.42 12.04
C GLY A 171 -1.93 -7.83 10.63
N MET A 172 -1.54 -8.64 9.65
CA MET A 172 -1.54 -8.26 8.23
C MET A 172 -2.95 -7.92 7.71
N LEU A 173 -3.96 -8.72 8.07
CA LEU A 173 -5.37 -8.47 7.74
C LEU A 173 -5.93 -7.25 8.46
N ALA A 174 -5.58 -7.06 9.74
CA ALA A 174 -5.98 -5.88 10.50
C ALA A 174 -5.39 -4.60 9.89
N TYR A 175 -4.13 -4.63 9.48
CA TYR A 175 -3.52 -3.53 8.72
C TYR A 175 -4.27 -3.27 7.40
N LYS A 176 -4.62 -4.32 6.65
CA LYS A 176 -5.40 -4.16 5.41
C LYS A 176 -6.77 -3.51 5.66
N MET A 177 -7.42 -3.81 6.80
CA MET A 177 -8.64 -3.11 7.24
C MET A 177 -8.37 -1.63 7.54
N VAL A 178 -7.27 -1.30 8.22
CA VAL A 178 -6.86 0.10 8.49
C VAL A 178 -6.68 0.86 7.19
N ASN A 179 -5.90 0.33 6.26
CA ASN A 179 -5.63 0.94 4.96
C ASN A 179 -6.91 1.09 4.12
N THR A 180 -7.84 0.11 4.17
CA THR A 180 -9.13 0.21 3.48
C THR A 180 -10.03 1.28 4.10
N LEU A 181 -10.03 1.42 5.43
CA LEU A 181 -10.75 2.48 6.13
C LEU A 181 -10.26 3.86 5.70
N ASP A 182 -8.95 4.08 5.68
CA ASP A 182 -8.39 5.36 5.22
C ASP A 182 -8.77 5.65 3.77
N SER A 183 -8.58 4.69 2.89
CA SER A 183 -8.92 4.83 1.46
C SER A 183 -10.39 5.15 1.19
N MET A 184 -11.32 4.71 2.06
CA MET A 184 -12.75 4.93 1.87
C MET A 184 -13.30 6.15 2.59
N ILE A 185 -12.82 6.44 3.80
CA ILE A 185 -13.38 7.48 4.67
C ILE A 185 -12.34 8.45 5.24
N GLY A 186 -11.05 8.29 4.93
CA GLY A 186 -9.96 9.16 5.43
C GLY A 186 -9.89 10.55 4.78
N TYR A 187 -10.72 10.83 3.78
CA TYR A 187 -10.72 12.10 3.06
C TYR A 187 -11.08 13.29 3.94
N ARG A 188 -10.44 14.46 3.68
CA ARG A 188 -10.65 15.71 4.44
C ARG A 188 -11.82 16.58 3.92
N ASN A 189 -12.74 16.02 3.12
CA ASN A 189 -13.95 16.68 2.69
C ASN A 189 -14.99 16.79 3.82
N GLU A 190 -16.05 17.57 3.64
CA GLU A 190 -17.11 17.78 4.65
C GLU A 190 -17.76 16.50 5.14
N ARG A 191 -17.93 15.52 4.24
CA ARG A 191 -18.56 14.24 4.56
C ARG A 191 -17.72 13.43 5.55
N TYR A 192 -16.41 13.36 5.35
CA TYR A 192 -15.52 12.44 6.07
C TYR A 192 -14.61 13.10 7.09
N ARG A 193 -14.39 14.42 7.02
CA ARG A 193 -13.47 15.15 7.92
C ARG A 193 -13.65 14.83 9.41
N ALA A 194 -14.91 14.66 9.85
CA ALA A 194 -15.17 14.31 11.25
C ALA A 194 -15.18 12.79 11.46
N PHE A 195 -15.93 12.05 10.64
CA PHE A 195 -16.14 10.62 10.80
C PHE A 195 -14.86 9.81 10.52
N GLY A 196 -14.15 10.09 9.45
CA GLY A 196 -12.92 9.39 9.05
C GLY A 196 -11.64 9.83 9.76
N CYS A 197 -11.70 10.87 10.60
CA CYS A 197 -10.52 11.44 11.26
C CYS A 197 -9.68 10.42 12.06
N PHE A 198 -10.33 9.47 12.72
CA PHE A 198 -9.62 8.43 13.47
C PHE A 198 -9.00 7.40 12.53
N ALA A 199 -9.71 6.98 11.48
CA ALA A 199 -9.22 6.05 10.48
C ALA A 199 -7.94 6.59 9.81
N ALA A 200 -7.95 7.85 9.35
CA ALA A 200 -6.79 8.50 8.76
C ALA A 200 -5.58 8.56 9.70
N ARG A 201 -5.80 8.91 10.97
CA ARG A 201 -4.72 8.94 11.96
C ARG A 201 -4.17 7.55 12.30
N LEU A 202 -5.05 6.55 12.34
CA LEU A 202 -4.66 5.16 12.59
C LEU A 202 -3.79 4.64 11.46
N ASP A 203 -4.16 4.96 10.21
CA ASP A 203 -3.35 4.65 9.03
C ASP A 203 -2.00 5.38 9.06
N ASP A 204 -2.01 6.68 9.39
CA ASP A 204 -0.78 7.46 9.55
C ASP A 204 0.20 6.80 10.55
N VAL A 205 -0.29 6.29 11.67
CA VAL A 205 0.51 5.60 12.68
C VAL A 205 0.95 4.22 12.20
N ALA A 206 0.03 3.44 11.59
CA ALA A 206 0.32 2.09 11.10
C ALA A 206 1.36 2.09 9.98
N ASN A 207 1.42 3.13 9.17
CA ASN A 207 2.36 3.31 8.05
C ASN A 207 3.64 4.06 8.45
N TYR A 208 3.75 4.58 9.68
CA TYR A 208 4.89 5.44 10.06
C TYR A 208 6.24 4.74 9.89
N LEU A 209 6.42 3.56 10.46
CA LEU A 209 7.63 2.76 10.30
C LEU A 209 7.73 2.10 8.92
N PRO A 210 6.67 1.46 8.38
CA PRO A 210 6.71 0.84 7.07
C PRO A 210 7.14 1.76 5.93
N ALA A 211 6.64 2.99 5.87
CA ALA A 211 7.00 3.94 4.81
C ALA A 211 8.49 4.31 4.84
N ARG A 212 9.07 4.46 6.02
CA ARG A 212 10.50 4.74 6.18
C ARG A 212 11.35 3.54 5.87
N LEU A 213 10.91 2.35 6.28
CA LEU A 213 11.53 1.07 5.92
C LEU A 213 11.50 0.88 4.39
N THR A 214 10.36 1.15 3.75
CA THR A 214 10.23 1.08 2.28
C THR A 214 11.27 1.96 1.59
N ALA A 215 11.35 3.23 1.96
CA ALA A 215 12.33 4.16 1.40
C ALA A 215 13.78 3.70 1.64
N PHE A 216 14.07 3.18 2.83
CA PHE A 216 15.39 2.62 3.16
C PHE A 216 15.73 1.42 2.29
N LEU A 217 14.81 0.46 2.15
CA LEU A 217 15.00 -0.73 1.30
C LEU A 217 15.20 -0.33 -0.17
N MET A 218 14.40 0.63 -0.69
CA MET A 218 14.56 1.13 -2.06
C MET A 218 15.95 1.73 -2.29
N VAL A 219 16.46 2.51 -1.35
CA VAL A 219 17.82 3.09 -1.44
C VAL A 219 18.88 2.01 -1.32
N LEU A 220 18.73 1.09 -0.38
CA LEU A 220 19.71 0.03 -0.11
C LEU A 220 19.93 -0.88 -1.31
N VAL A 221 18.86 -1.28 -2.03
CA VAL A 221 18.98 -2.14 -3.22
C VAL A 221 19.64 -1.46 -4.43
N THR A 222 19.84 -0.14 -4.37
CA THR A 222 20.62 0.58 -5.39
C THR A 222 22.10 0.73 -5.03
N GLY A 223 22.49 0.46 -3.77
CA GLY A 223 23.82 0.73 -3.25
C GLY A 223 24.15 2.22 -3.06
N ARG A 224 23.23 3.13 -3.35
CA ARG A 224 23.44 4.59 -3.32
C ARG A 224 22.99 5.22 -2.00
N LEU A 225 23.62 4.83 -0.88
CA LEU A 225 23.22 5.27 0.47
C LEU A 225 23.21 6.81 0.66
N SER A 226 23.95 7.56 -0.16
CA SER A 226 23.90 9.03 -0.17
C SER A 226 22.50 9.58 -0.43
N LEU A 227 21.63 8.82 -1.12
CA LEU A 227 20.23 9.20 -1.36
C LEU A 227 19.39 9.26 -0.07
N LEU A 228 19.82 8.66 1.04
CA LEU A 228 19.12 8.81 2.32
C LEU A 228 19.02 10.28 2.75
N ARG A 229 20.06 11.10 2.49
CA ARG A 229 19.98 12.54 2.76
C ARG A 229 18.87 13.22 1.94
N PHE A 230 18.70 12.80 0.70
CA PHE A 230 17.63 13.28 -0.17
C PHE A 230 16.25 12.87 0.37
N VAL A 231 16.09 11.61 0.75
CA VAL A 231 14.85 11.07 1.35
C VAL A 231 14.46 11.86 2.62
N PHE A 232 15.40 12.07 3.55
CA PHE A 232 15.12 12.83 4.77
C PHE A 232 14.84 14.31 4.52
N ARG A 233 15.38 14.90 3.44
CA ARG A 233 15.10 16.28 3.03
C ARG A 233 13.72 16.45 2.41
N TYR A 234 13.28 15.52 1.56
CA TYR A 234 12.09 15.66 0.74
C TYR A 234 10.90 14.87 1.27
N GLY A 235 11.10 13.71 1.91
CA GLY A 235 10.02 12.88 2.45
C GLY A 235 9.04 13.61 3.36
N PRO A 236 9.50 14.44 4.32
CA PRO A 236 8.61 15.20 5.22
C PRO A 236 7.81 16.31 4.54
N ARG A 237 8.07 16.62 3.25
CA ARG A 237 7.37 17.71 2.55
C ARG A 237 6.00 17.33 2.05
N HIS A 238 5.72 16.04 1.91
CA HIS A 238 4.42 15.55 1.46
C HIS A 238 3.32 15.84 2.48
N ALA A 239 2.07 16.01 2.01
CA ALA A 239 0.90 16.23 2.87
C ALA A 239 0.57 15.02 3.77
N SER A 240 0.85 13.79 3.30
CA SER A 240 0.85 12.58 4.13
C SER A 240 2.19 12.48 4.86
N PRO A 241 2.22 12.12 6.14
CA PRO A 241 3.47 11.94 6.89
C PRO A 241 4.26 10.70 6.42
N ASN A 242 3.69 9.88 5.54
CA ASN A 242 4.22 8.59 5.11
C ASN A 242 4.56 8.53 3.62
N SER A 243 3.62 8.82 2.73
CA SER A 243 3.75 8.63 1.26
C SER A 243 4.97 9.35 0.67
N GLY A 244 5.34 10.50 1.24
CA GLY A 244 6.50 11.25 0.75
C GLY A 244 7.85 10.55 0.89
N TYR A 245 8.00 9.56 1.78
CA TYR A 245 9.28 8.87 1.95
C TYR A 245 9.59 7.91 0.78
N PRO A 246 8.70 6.97 0.41
CA PRO A 246 8.93 6.13 -0.77
C PRO A 246 8.94 6.95 -2.07
N GLU A 247 8.10 7.99 -2.20
CA GLU A 247 8.16 8.90 -3.34
C GLU A 247 9.52 9.61 -3.44
N ALA A 248 10.06 10.12 -2.32
CA ALA A 248 11.37 10.75 -2.30
C ALA A 248 12.50 9.76 -2.63
N ALA A 249 12.40 8.51 -2.17
CA ALA A 249 13.37 7.48 -2.53
C ALA A 249 13.36 7.24 -4.05
N LEU A 250 12.19 7.07 -4.67
CA LEU A 250 12.07 6.85 -6.10
C LEU A 250 12.51 8.07 -6.90
N ALA A 251 12.08 9.28 -6.52
CA ALA A 251 12.49 10.53 -7.16
C ALA A 251 14.01 10.71 -7.16
N GLY A 252 14.67 10.44 -6.02
CA GLY A 252 16.12 10.50 -5.91
C GLY A 252 16.85 9.42 -6.72
N ILE A 253 16.30 8.21 -6.81
CA ILE A 253 16.85 7.11 -7.61
C ILE A 253 16.77 7.42 -9.10
N LEU A 254 15.64 7.94 -9.56
CA LEU A 254 15.39 8.28 -10.97
C LEU A 254 15.96 9.65 -11.38
N ASP A 255 16.41 10.45 -10.40
CA ASP A 255 16.81 11.84 -10.63
C ASP A 255 15.70 12.64 -11.33
N CYS A 256 14.54 12.71 -10.69
CA CYS A 256 13.38 13.42 -11.22
C CYS A 256 12.64 14.19 -10.10
N ARG A 257 11.54 14.85 -10.48
CA ARG A 257 10.67 15.61 -9.57
C ARG A 257 9.26 15.03 -9.59
N PHE A 258 8.69 14.77 -8.40
CA PHE A 258 7.31 14.41 -8.15
C PHE A 258 6.54 15.56 -7.47
N GLY A 259 5.24 15.39 -7.29
CA GLY A 259 4.37 16.39 -6.66
C GLY A 259 3.96 17.52 -7.59
N GLY A 260 3.60 18.64 -7.02
CA GLY A 260 3.08 19.79 -7.73
C GLY A 260 1.57 19.97 -7.56
N PRO A 261 0.96 20.94 -8.28
CA PRO A 261 -0.48 21.18 -8.22
C PRO A 261 -1.25 20.06 -8.92
N HIS A 262 -2.27 19.53 -8.24
CA HIS A 262 -3.16 18.51 -8.79
C HIS A 262 -4.61 18.89 -8.53
N GLN A 263 -5.51 18.46 -9.43
CA GLN A 263 -6.94 18.69 -9.28
C GLN A 263 -7.60 17.46 -8.62
N TYR A 264 -8.41 17.71 -7.58
CA TYR A 264 -9.21 16.70 -6.90
C TYR A 264 -10.66 17.20 -6.82
N PHE A 265 -11.60 16.46 -7.40
CA PHE A 265 -13.03 16.82 -7.41
C PHE A 265 -13.28 18.25 -7.90
N GLY A 266 -12.53 18.71 -8.91
CA GLY A 266 -12.60 20.05 -9.47
C GLY A 266 -11.83 21.14 -8.70
N GLU A 267 -11.25 20.84 -7.55
CA GLU A 267 -10.48 21.78 -6.73
C GLU A 267 -8.96 21.58 -6.88
N TRP A 268 -8.21 22.68 -6.98
CA TRP A 268 -6.75 22.63 -7.03
C TRP A 268 -6.15 22.40 -5.64
N VAL A 269 -5.38 21.34 -5.49
CA VAL A 269 -4.61 21.03 -4.30
C VAL A 269 -3.12 21.10 -4.64
N TYR A 270 -2.39 21.95 -3.94
CA TYR A 270 -0.95 22.08 -4.12
C TYR A 270 -0.23 21.03 -3.24
N LYS A 271 0.47 20.10 -3.88
CA LYS A 271 1.43 19.20 -3.22
C LYS A 271 2.84 19.76 -3.39
N PRO A 272 3.62 19.90 -2.31
CA PRO A 272 5.01 20.33 -2.44
C PRO A 272 5.80 19.41 -3.38
N PHE A 273 6.71 20.00 -4.15
CA PHE A 273 7.59 19.23 -5.02
C PHE A 273 8.59 18.39 -4.24
N ILE A 274 8.75 17.13 -4.64
CA ILE A 274 9.71 16.15 -4.17
C ILE A 274 10.77 15.95 -5.24
N GLY A 275 11.96 16.47 -4.99
CA GLY A 275 13.04 16.55 -6.00
C GLY A 275 13.13 17.92 -6.62
N SER A 276 14.14 18.11 -7.47
CA SER A 276 14.45 19.39 -8.11
C SER A 276 14.62 19.31 -9.62
N HIS A 277 14.79 18.11 -10.16
CA HIS A 277 15.06 17.90 -11.57
C HIS A 277 13.78 17.56 -12.33
N GLU A 278 13.23 18.56 -13.01
CA GLU A 278 12.08 18.38 -13.88
C GLU A 278 12.53 17.79 -15.22
N ARG A 279 12.00 16.63 -15.55
CA ARG A 279 12.24 15.98 -16.84
C ARG A 279 11.09 15.02 -17.19
N PRO A 280 10.89 14.71 -18.47
CA PRO A 280 9.97 13.65 -18.89
C PRO A 280 10.41 12.30 -18.32
N LEU A 281 9.43 11.51 -17.87
CA LEU A 281 9.62 10.15 -17.43
C LEU A 281 9.33 9.18 -18.58
N THR A 282 10.15 8.15 -18.70
CA THR A 282 10.17 7.23 -19.84
C THR A 282 9.86 5.80 -19.42
N SER A 283 9.57 4.92 -20.37
CA SER A 283 9.43 3.48 -20.15
C SER A 283 10.70 2.86 -19.51
N ARG A 284 11.89 3.45 -19.70
CA ARG A 284 13.12 3.04 -19.00
C ARG A 284 13.09 3.38 -17.52
N ASP A 285 12.50 4.52 -17.16
CA ASP A 285 12.30 4.91 -15.75
C ASP A 285 11.32 3.98 -15.09
N MET A 286 10.19 3.65 -15.74
CA MET A 286 9.23 2.66 -15.30
C MET A 286 9.90 1.29 -15.04
N GLN A 287 10.68 0.78 -16.00
CA GLN A 287 11.38 -0.49 -15.82
C GLN A 287 12.38 -0.45 -14.65
N THR A 288 13.02 0.70 -14.43
CA THR A 288 13.92 0.89 -13.29
C THR A 288 13.14 0.90 -11.99
N ALA A 289 12.03 1.63 -11.89
CA ALA A 289 11.16 1.66 -10.74
C ALA A 289 10.61 0.26 -10.40
N ILE A 290 10.15 -0.49 -11.38
CA ILE A 290 9.68 -1.88 -11.20
C ILE A 290 10.79 -2.79 -10.66
N ARG A 291 12.02 -2.65 -11.18
CA ARG A 291 13.16 -3.43 -10.66
C ARG A 291 13.47 -3.09 -9.21
N ILE A 292 13.39 -1.82 -8.83
CA ILE A 292 13.58 -1.37 -7.44
C ILE A 292 12.49 -1.97 -6.54
N ASN A 293 11.22 -1.89 -6.95
CA ASN A 293 10.11 -2.48 -6.20
C ASN A 293 10.34 -3.97 -5.93
N ARG A 294 10.63 -4.76 -6.97
CA ARG A 294 10.87 -6.20 -6.85
C ARG A 294 12.06 -6.53 -5.95
N ARG A 295 13.14 -5.74 -6.04
CA ARG A 295 14.33 -5.94 -5.21
C ARG A 295 14.09 -5.56 -3.76
N ALA A 296 13.35 -4.48 -3.49
CA ALA A 296 12.99 -4.04 -2.15
C ALA A 296 12.08 -5.09 -1.48
N GLU A 297 11.07 -5.59 -2.19
CA GLU A 297 10.22 -6.69 -1.74
C GLU A 297 11.04 -7.95 -1.43
N LEU A 298 11.90 -8.37 -2.36
CA LEU A 298 12.76 -9.54 -2.16
C LEU A 298 13.68 -9.38 -0.94
N LEU A 299 14.28 -8.19 -0.78
CA LEU A 299 15.13 -7.91 0.39
C LEU A 299 14.33 -7.98 1.70
N MET A 300 13.10 -7.45 1.73
CA MET A 300 12.21 -7.57 2.89
C MET A 300 11.93 -9.04 3.22
N LEU A 301 11.62 -9.86 2.22
CA LEU A 301 11.38 -11.30 2.42
C LEU A 301 12.64 -12.04 2.92
N LEU A 302 13.81 -11.70 2.39
CA LEU A 302 15.08 -12.29 2.87
C LEU A 302 15.34 -11.94 4.34
N ILE A 303 15.07 -10.68 4.74
CA ILE A 303 15.17 -10.24 6.13
C ILE A 303 14.20 -11.03 7.01
N MET A 304 12.95 -11.20 6.59
CA MET A 304 11.94 -11.93 7.35
C MET A 304 12.23 -13.42 7.49
N LEU A 305 12.82 -14.04 6.47
CA LEU A 305 13.14 -15.46 6.44
C LEU A 305 14.52 -15.78 7.05
N PHE A 306 15.26 -14.76 7.50
CA PHE A 306 16.58 -14.97 8.11
C PHE A 306 16.43 -15.71 9.46
N PRO A 307 17.06 -16.88 9.63
CA PRO A 307 16.83 -17.75 10.79
C PRO A 307 17.08 -17.10 12.16
N GLY A 308 17.95 -16.10 12.21
CA GLY A 308 18.33 -15.42 13.45
C GLY A 308 17.19 -14.67 14.16
N TRP A 309 16.13 -14.26 13.46
CA TRP A 309 14.97 -13.58 14.04
C TRP A 309 13.90 -14.55 14.56
N LEU A 310 13.96 -15.82 14.11
CA LEU A 310 12.95 -16.84 14.39
C LEU A 310 13.35 -17.74 15.56
N VAL A 311 14.53 -17.56 16.13
CA VAL A 311 15.10 -18.40 17.20
C VAL A 311 15.14 -17.66 18.56
N SER A 312 14.83 -16.38 18.58
CA SER A 312 14.68 -15.57 19.80
C SER A 312 13.22 -15.51 20.25
#